data_f0c3991d3fe4cd31903fd98b23ac9528
#
_entry.id   f0c3991d3fe4cd31903fd98b23ac9528
#
_cell.length_a   1.000
_cell.length_b   1.000
_cell.length_c   1.000
_cell.angle_alpha   90.00
_cell.angle_beta   90.00
_cell.angle_gamma   90.00
#
_symmetry.space_group_name_H-M   'P 1'
#
loop_
_entity.id
_entity.type
_entity.pdbx_description
1 polymer ?
#
loop_
_entity_poly.entity_id
_entity_poly.type
_entity_poly.pdbx_seq_one_letter_code
_entity_poly.pdbx_strand_id
1 'polypeptide(L)'
;MRKSIQRYISAVSAAVLTSSLLLGAASAAPESAQAYAKQPYRIVALGDSLTVGYEPGKGEKERPYGFVDRLQEQALLHGRAETVNVGIAGLKSKGLENFVEAVKNGRAISADDIQPKLPDPRASQIGAAAPVTKEALETADAVTITIGGNDMSELLTTAGKMTDADLQARVQELFKLYTDSVGAVITDLHELNPDALIVVADQYQPLPEIADKALYPKLGKAAEAFTGVIDQMAAGFAAQGVEVKVAHVAKEFVGGEGTMTHMIKDHDFHPNQLGYEAMAKVFSETIWGSYTKLAVHEAGTPMGIYVGGKELNTPYKPVIRQNLNFVAIKDIVDAIGATSTWDNKTSSATITHEGHKVVITIGSKTVKVDGKDVPIDAAAFLNKAGKESKTYVPVAALAQGLGLDVQYVNKLRTVFINP
;
A
#
# COMPACT_ATOMS: atom_id res chain seq x y z
N MET A 1 6.50 24.32 24.47
CA MET A 1 6.43 23.58 23.22
C MET A 1 7.78 23.27 22.54
N ARG A 2 8.76 24.18 22.43
CA ARG A 2 10.10 23.89 21.82
C ARG A 2 10.97 22.85 22.54
N LYS A 3 10.71 22.49 23.79
CA LYS A 3 11.55 21.54 24.57
C LYS A 3 11.08 20.08 24.53
N SER A 4 9.86 19.78 24.06
CA SER A 4 9.38 18.40 23.92
C SER A 4 9.77 17.79 22.58
N ILE A 5 9.83 18.56 21.52
CA ILE A 5 10.20 18.11 20.17
C ILE A 5 11.68 17.72 20.10
N GLN A 6 12.58 18.40 20.83
CA GLN A 6 14.01 18.09 20.83
C GLN A 6 14.42 16.86 21.68
N ARG A 7 13.55 16.35 22.56
CA ARG A 7 13.90 15.17 23.39
C ARG A 7 13.58 13.82 22.76
N TYR A 8 12.80 13.80 21.67
CA TYR A 8 12.48 12.57 20.93
C TYR A 8 13.42 12.24 19.76
N ILE A 9 14.36 13.14 19.47
CA ILE A 9 15.32 12.98 18.34
C ILE A 9 16.53 12.10 18.68
N SER A 10 16.74 11.73 19.96
CA SER A 10 18.01 11.12 20.39
C SER A 10 17.97 9.62 20.69
N ALA A 11 16.93 8.89 20.32
CA ALA A 11 16.79 7.46 20.64
C ALA A 11 16.39 6.59 19.45
N VAL A 12 16.74 6.98 18.20
CA VAL A 12 16.51 6.16 17.03
C VAL A 12 17.86 5.69 16.50
N SER A 13 18.40 4.64 17.08
CA SER A 13 19.58 3.94 16.58
C SER A 13 19.24 2.52 16.17
N ALA A 14 19.36 2.28 14.88
CA ALA A 14 19.72 1.04 14.23
C ALA A 14 19.08 -0.27 14.75
N ALA A 15 17.88 -0.58 14.29
CA ALA A 15 17.48 -1.96 14.00
C ALA A 15 16.16 -1.95 13.25
N VAL A 16 16.13 -2.54 12.13
CA VAL A 16 15.03 -2.94 11.25
C VAL A 16 15.10 -2.31 9.87
N LEU A 17 15.89 -2.96 9.05
CA LEU A 17 15.68 -2.95 7.61
C LEU A 17 16.06 -4.32 7.06
N THR A 18 15.24 -5.31 7.39
CA THR A 18 15.30 -6.63 6.74
C THR A 18 13.91 -7.17 6.51
N SER A 19 13.02 -6.43 5.86
CA SER A 19 11.74 -7.05 5.49
C SER A 19 10.94 -6.40 4.36
N SER A 20 11.52 -5.50 3.58
CA SER A 20 10.86 -5.11 2.32
C SER A 20 11.77 -5.10 1.10
N LEU A 21 13.04 -5.42 1.28
CA LEU A 21 13.92 -5.99 0.26
C LEU A 21 14.29 -7.42 0.69
N LEU A 22 13.30 -8.22 1.00
CA LEU A 22 13.30 -9.61 0.63
C LEU A 22 12.92 -9.57 -0.88
N LEU A 23 13.95 -9.29 -1.63
CA LEU A 23 14.51 -10.37 -2.48
C LEU A 23 14.64 -11.60 -1.58
N GLY A 24 13.53 -12.25 -1.28
CA GLY A 24 13.52 -13.64 -0.96
C GLY A 24 14.41 -14.23 -2.03
N ALA A 25 15.42 -15.01 -1.66
CA ALA A 25 15.97 -15.96 -2.55
C ALA A 25 14.72 -16.66 -3.14
N ALA A 26 14.27 -16.16 -4.29
CA ALA A 26 13.36 -16.85 -5.12
C ALA A 26 14.11 -18.15 -5.36
N SER A 27 13.72 -19.20 -4.65
CA SER A 27 13.95 -20.53 -5.16
C SER A 27 13.34 -20.42 -6.53
N ALA A 28 14.20 -20.41 -7.55
CA ALA A 28 13.82 -20.19 -8.91
C ALA A 28 12.62 -21.10 -9.18
N ALA A 29 11.43 -20.48 -9.25
CA ALA A 29 10.25 -21.21 -9.69
C ALA A 29 10.66 -21.80 -11.04
N PRO A 30 10.36 -23.06 -11.31
CA PRO A 30 10.76 -23.66 -12.57
C PRO A 30 10.30 -22.73 -13.68
N GLU A 31 11.19 -22.44 -14.63
CA GLU A 31 11.04 -21.47 -15.73
C GLU A 31 9.68 -21.58 -16.46
N SER A 32 9.03 -22.76 -16.38
CA SER A 32 7.68 -23.02 -16.87
C SER A 32 6.56 -22.38 -16.06
N ALA A 33 6.73 -22.11 -14.78
CA ALA A 33 5.71 -21.43 -13.93
C ALA A 33 5.76 -19.91 -14.09
N GLN A 34 6.91 -19.35 -14.49
CA GLN A 34 7.07 -17.92 -14.74
C GLN A 34 6.42 -17.45 -16.05
N ALA A 35 6.28 -18.34 -17.04
CA ALA A 35 5.82 -17.99 -18.38
C ALA A 35 4.29 -17.69 -18.48
N TYR A 36 3.50 -17.98 -17.42
CA TYR A 36 2.04 -17.86 -17.43
C TYR A 36 1.46 -16.93 -16.35
N ALA A 37 2.31 -16.37 -15.50
CA ALA A 37 1.86 -15.44 -14.47
C ALA A 37 1.49 -14.11 -15.12
N LYS A 38 0.20 -13.71 -15.05
CA LYS A 38 -0.19 -12.34 -15.36
C LYS A 38 0.63 -11.39 -14.50
N GLN A 39 1.12 -10.31 -15.08
CA GLN A 39 1.84 -9.28 -14.32
C GLN A 39 0.93 -8.71 -13.23
N PRO A 40 1.43 -8.50 -12.02
CA PRO A 40 0.65 -7.87 -10.97
C PRO A 40 0.39 -6.40 -11.32
N TYR A 41 -0.78 -5.88 -10.94
CA TYR A 41 -1.03 -4.44 -10.90
C TYR A 41 -0.08 -3.80 -9.89
N ARG A 42 0.82 -2.95 -10.37
CA ARG A 42 1.88 -2.36 -9.56
C ARG A 42 1.55 -0.94 -9.16
N ILE A 43 1.56 -0.68 -7.85
CA ILE A 43 1.43 0.65 -7.28
C ILE A 43 2.78 1.08 -6.71
N VAL A 44 3.29 2.24 -7.09
CA VAL A 44 4.43 2.88 -6.43
C VAL A 44 3.92 4.09 -5.65
N ALA A 45 4.10 4.07 -4.33
CA ALA A 45 3.66 5.15 -3.45
C ALA A 45 4.86 6.03 -3.07
N LEU A 46 4.84 7.28 -3.51
CA LEU A 46 5.82 8.32 -3.22
C LEU A 46 5.22 9.32 -2.23
N GLY A 47 6.05 9.96 -1.44
CA GLY A 47 5.60 11.06 -0.59
C GLY A 47 6.23 11.12 0.78
N ASP A 48 5.49 11.69 1.71
CA ASP A 48 5.94 12.05 3.05
C ASP A 48 5.53 10.99 4.12
N SER A 49 5.39 11.44 5.36
CA SER A 49 4.97 10.59 6.48
C SER A 49 3.59 9.96 6.33
N LEU A 50 2.70 10.54 5.51
CA LEU A 50 1.39 9.96 5.21
C LEU A 50 1.55 8.69 4.37
N THR A 51 2.42 8.73 3.36
CA THR A 51 2.77 7.54 2.55
C THR A 51 3.48 6.48 3.42
N VAL A 52 4.34 6.87 4.36
CA VAL A 52 4.93 5.93 5.35
C VAL A 52 3.86 5.21 6.15
N GLY A 53 2.71 5.83 6.39
CA GLY A 53 1.70 5.34 7.34
C GLY A 53 2.07 5.64 8.80
N TYR A 54 2.77 6.76 9.04
CA TYR A 54 3.26 7.13 10.36
C TYR A 54 2.12 7.41 11.34
N GLU A 55 2.27 6.89 12.55
CA GLU A 55 1.45 7.23 13.71
C GLU A 55 2.35 7.49 14.93
N PRO A 56 2.07 8.56 15.72
CA PRO A 56 2.84 8.83 16.93
C PRO A 56 2.68 7.72 17.97
N GLY A 57 3.78 7.46 18.72
CA GLY A 57 3.77 6.48 19.81
C GLY A 57 3.86 5.02 19.37
N LYS A 58 3.83 4.70 18.09
CA LYS A 58 4.18 3.38 17.59
C LYS A 58 5.69 3.21 17.61
N GLY A 59 6.13 2.12 18.23
CA GLY A 59 7.55 1.82 18.33
C GLY A 59 8.13 1.34 16.99
N GLU A 60 9.47 1.43 16.86
CA GLU A 60 10.19 1.00 15.65
C GLU A 60 9.93 -0.47 15.23
N LYS A 61 9.45 -1.29 16.16
CA LYS A 61 9.12 -2.70 15.91
C LYS A 61 7.74 -2.92 15.33
N GLU A 62 6.88 -1.90 15.36
CA GLU A 62 5.55 -1.98 14.81
C GLU A 62 5.58 -1.50 13.36
N ARG A 63 5.32 -2.42 12.43
CA ARG A 63 5.20 -2.04 11.02
C ARG A 63 4.07 -1.03 10.88
N PRO A 64 4.32 0.13 10.25
CA PRO A 64 3.24 1.06 9.93
C PRO A 64 2.15 0.37 9.11
N TYR A 65 0.89 0.75 9.36
CA TYR A 65 -0.25 0.30 8.58
C TYR A 65 -1.07 1.52 8.17
N GLY A 66 -0.71 2.07 7.03
CA GLY A 66 -1.27 3.31 6.49
C GLY A 66 -2.27 3.08 5.37
N PHE A 67 -2.50 4.13 4.57
CA PHE A 67 -3.38 4.04 3.40
C PHE A 67 -2.76 3.17 2.29
N VAL A 68 -1.43 3.13 2.17
CA VAL A 68 -0.73 2.35 1.15
C VAL A 68 -0.92 0.85 1.36
N ASP A 69 -0.88 0.37 2.61
CA ASP A 69 -1.18 -1.04 2.92
C ASP A 69 -2.61 -1.40 2.53
N ARG A 70 -3.56 -0.48 2.81
CA ARG A 70 -4.96 -0.67 2.42
C ARG A 70 -5.17 -0.60 0.90
N LEU A 71 -4.38 0.19 0.18
CA LEU A 71 -4.40 0.19 -1.30
C LEU A 71 -3.92 -1.15 -1.85
N GLN A 72 -2.89 -1.76 -1.27
CA GLN A 72 -2.50 -3.13 -1.63
C GLN A 72 -3.67 -4.10 -1.44
N GLU A 73 -4.40 -3.99 -0.33
CA GLU A 73 -5.57 -4.83 -0.05
C GLU A 73 -6.68 -4.60 -1.08
N GLN A 74 -6.94 -3.35 -1.48
CA GLN A 74 -7.90 -3.03 -2.53
C GLN A 74 -7.45 -3.57 -3.90
N ALA A 75 -6.19 -3.38 -4.26
CA ALA A 75 -5.63 -3.90 -5.51
C ALA A 75 -5.78 -5.44 -5.61
N LEU A 76 -5.59 -6.16 -4.49
CA LEU A 76 -5.80 -7.62 -4.41
C LEU A 76 -7.24 -8.05 -4.67
N LEU A 77 -8.23 -7.15 -4.49
CA LEU A 77 -9.61 -7.42 -4.90
C LEU A 77 -9.81 -7.34 -6.42
N HIS A 78 -8.92 -6.65 -7.13
CA HIS A 78 -8.96 -6.52 -8.59
C HIS A 78 -8.08 -7.54 -9.32
N GLY A 79 -7.21 -8.24 -8.61
CA GLY A 79 -6.32 -9.25 -9.18
C GLY A 79 -4.98 -9.35 -8.45
N ARG A 80 -3.97 -9.87 -9.16
CA ARG A 80 -2.60 -9.86 -8.65
C ARG A 80 -2.15 -8.41 -8.44
N ALA A 81 -1.50 -8.13 -7.33
CA ALA A 81 -1.07 -6.79 -7.00
C ALA A 81 0.25 -6.75 -6.24
N GLU A 82 1.00 -5.69 -6.47
CA GLU A 82 2.25 -5.38 -5.79
C GLU A 82 2.31 -3.89 -5.47
N THR A 83 2.68 -3.54 -4.24
CA THR A 83 2.82 -2.14 -3.83
C THR A 83 4.22 -1.88 -3.29
N VAL A 84 4.88 -0.88 -3.84
CA VAL A 84 6.19 -0.38 -3.41
C VAL A 84 5.99 0.94 -2.68
N ASN A 85 6.25 0.95 -1.37
CA ASN A 85 6.12 2.16 -0.55
C ASN A 85 7.49 2.84 -0.39
N VAL A 86 7.65 4.02 -0.97
CA VAL A 86 8.87 4.84 -0.96
C VAL A 86 8.64 6.16 -0.20
N GLY A 87 7.72 6.18 0.75
CA GLY A 87 7.47 7.31 1.62
C GLY A 87 8.68 7.65 2.51
N ILE A 88 8.95 8.94 2.69
CA ILE A 88 10.04 9.48 3.53
C ILE A 88 9.43 10.47 4.53
N ALA A 89 9.48 10.17 5.82
CA ALA A 89 8.92 11.06 6.84
C ALA A 89 9.61 12.42 6.85
N GLY A 90 8.83 13.50 6.91
CA GLY A 90 9.33 14.88 6.92
C GLY A 90 9.69 15.42 5.53
N LEU A 91 9.45 14.66 4.46
CA LEU A 91 9.75 15.10 3.10
C LEU A 91 8.89 16.30 2.70
N LYS A 92 9.49 17.25 2.01
CA LYS A 92 8.85 18.40 1.35
C LYS A 92 8.81 18.20 -0.16
N SER A 93 8.01 19.00 -0.85
CA SER A 93 7.87 18.94 -2.31
C SER A 93 9.21 19.03 -3.05
N LYS A 94 10.10 19.93 -2.65
CA LYS A 94 11.45 20.05 -3.25
C LYS A 94 12.33 18.81 -2.98
N GLY A 95 12.20 18.19 -1.80
CA GLY A 95 12.90 16.94 -1.51
C GLY A 95 12.40 15.78 -2.38
N LEU A 96 11.09 15.73 -2.63
CA LEU A 96 10.51 14.75 -3.54
C LEU A 96 11.02 14.96 -4.98
N GLU A 97 11.07 16.20 -5.46
CA GLU A 97 11.63 16.55 -6.77
C GLU A 97 13.09 16.05 -6.89
N ASN A 98 13.95 16.36 -5.92
CA ASN A 98 15.35 15.94 -5.94
C ASN A 98 15.48 14.40 -5.96
N PHE A 99 14.61 13.69 -5.21
CA PHE A 99 14.60 12.24 -5.18
C PHE A 99 14.16 11.65 -6.52
N VAL A 100 13.04 12.14 -7.09
CA VAL A 100 12.51 11.61 -8.36
C VAL A 100 13.44 11.90 -9.53
N GLU A 101 14.09 13.07 -9.56
CA GLU A 101 15.14 13.38 -10.53
C GLU A 101 16.31 12.37 -10.45
N ALA A 102 16.76 12.03 -9.23
CA ALA A 102 17.81 11.04 -9.06
C ALA A 102 17.34 9.64 -9.51
N VAL A 103 16.10 9.25 -9.20
CA VAL A 103 15.48 8.00 -9.66
C VAL A 103 15.43 7.96 -11.18
N LYS A 104 14.91 8.99 -11.84
CA LYS A 104 14.85 9.10 -13.31
C LYS A 104 16.21 8.87 -13.96
N ASN A 105 17.25 9.45 -13.37
CA ASN A 105 18.62 9.30 -13.84
C ASN A 105 19.30 7.98 -13.44
N GLY A 106 18.60 7.08 -12.71
CA GLY A 106 19.15 5.81 -12.22
C GLY A 106 20.32 6.00 -11.26
N ARG A 107 20.36 7.10 -10.52
CA ARG A 107 21.47 7.51 -9.67
C ARG A 107 21.09 7.48 -8.20
N ALA A 108 21.89 6.80 -7.39
CA ALA A 108 21.75 6.89 -5.93
C ALA A 108 21.95 8.35 -5.45
N ILE A 109 21.22 8.72 -4.42
CA ILE A 109 21.23 10.08 -3.84
C ILE A 109 21.36 9.98 -2.31
N SER A 110 22.11 10.88 -1.69
CA SER A 110 22.21 10.92 -0.23
C SER A 110 20.97 11.52 0.43
N ALA A 111 20.75 11.24 1.71
CA ALA A 111 19.63 11.84 2.46
C ALA A 111 19.69 13.38 2.49
N ASP A 112 20.91 13.95 2.64
CA ASP A 112 21.10 15.40 2.66
C ASP A 112 20.89 16.04 1.28
N ASP A 113 21.17 15.32 0.20
CA ASP A 113 20.90 15.79 -1.17
C ASP A 113 19.41 15.66 -1.53
N ILE A 114 18.69 14.66 -0.95
CA ILE A 114 17.23 14.63 -1.03
C ILE A 114 16.68 15.87 -0.33
N GLN A 115 16.96 16.01 0.95
CA GLN A 115 16.54 17.15 1.76
C GLN A 115 17.40 17.22 3.04
N PRO A 116 18.04 18.35 3.34
CA PRO A 116 18.81 18.50 4.57
C PRO A 116 17.96 18.27 5.82
N LYS A 117 18.52 17.53 6.79
CA LYS A 117 17.92 17.28 8.12
C LYS A 117 16.59 16.49 8.06
N LEU A 118 16.44 15.58 7.12
CA LEU A 118 15.31 14.64 7.13
C LEU A 118 15.27 13.87 8.46
N PRO A 119 14.10 13.80 9.11
CA PRO A 119 13.95 13.05 10.37
C PRO A 119 13.86 11.53 10.17
N ASP A 120 13.66 11.05 8.93
CA ASP A 120 13.50 9.64 8.61
C ASP A 120 14.85 8.92 8.58
N PRO A 121 15.10 7.95 9.48
CA PRO A 121 16.37 7.22 9.51
C PRO A 121 16.57 6.34 8.25
N ARG A 122 15.49 6.06 7.48
CA ARG A 122 15.54 5.26 6.26
C ARG A 122 15.94 6.07 5.03
N ALA A 123 15.96 7.42 5.12
CA ALA A 123 16.18 8.30 3.98
C ALA A 123 17.46 7.96 3.18
N SER A 124 18.56 7.66 3.87
CA SER A 124 19.82 7.27 3.21
C SER A 124 19.70 5.95 2.43
N GLN A 125 18.96 4.98 2.97
CA GLN A 125 18.77 3.71 2.31
C GLN A 125 17.80 3.83 1.13
N ILE A 126 16.73 4.61 1.29
CA ILE A 126 15.78 4.91 0.21
C ILE A 126 16.51 5.62 -0.93
N GLY A 127 17.33 6.63 -0.61
CA GLY A 127 18.14 7.32 -1.60
C GLY A 127 19.16 6.41 -2.31
N ALA A 128 19.79 5.50 -1.59
CA ALA A 128 20.69 4.50 -2.18
C ALA A 128 19.95 3.53 -3.11
N ALA A 129 18.66 3.26 -2.84
CA ALA A 129 17.81 2.38 -3.63
C ALA A 129 17.12 3.09 -4.82
N ALA A 130 17.44 4.35 -5.13
CA ALA A 130 16.85 5.09 -6.26
C ALA A 130 16.93 4.33 -7.61
N PRO A 131 18.02 3.63 -7.97
CA PRO A 131 18.04 2.82 -9.18
C PRO A 131 16.99 1.69 -9.20
N VAL A 132 16.73 1.05 -8.07
CA VAL A 132 15.70 -0.01 -7.93
C VAL A 132 14.30 0.60 -7.98
N THR A 133 14.14 1.79 -7.40
CA THR A 133 12.88 2.56 -7.48
C THR A 133 12.55 2.92 -8.93
N LYS A 134 13.56 3.21 -9.76
CA LYS A 134 13.38 3.45 -11.19
C LYS A 134 12.72 2.25 -11.89
N GLU A 135 13.24 1.04 -11.69
CA GLU A 135 12.67 -0.18 -12.26
C GLU A 135 11.20 -0.39 -11.84
N ALA A 136 10.87 -0.05 -10.59
CA ALA A 136 9.49 -0.12 -10.11
C ALA A 136 8.57 0.92 -10.79
N LEU A 137 9.06 2.16 -10.99
CA LEU A 137 8.30 3.23 -11.64
C LEU A 137 8.11 2.98 -13.15
N GLU A 138 9.13 2.45 -13.82
CA GLU A 138 9.05 2.11 -15.26
C GLU A 138 7.99 1.05 -15.58
N THR A 139 7.54 0.31 -14.56
CA THR A 139 6.54 -0.75 -14.71
C THR A 139 5.31 -0.55 -13.82
N ALA A 140 5.15 0.63 -13.24
CA ALA A 140 4.00 0.95 -12.40
C ALA A 140 2.73 1.15 -13.22
N ASP A 141 1.60 0.60 -12.79
CA ASP A 141 0.28 0.92 -13.33
C ASP A 141 -0.28 2.20 -12.70
N ALA A 142 0.08 2.45 -11.44
CA ALA A 142 -0.29 3.68 -10.74
C ALA A 142 0.85 4.19 -9.83
N VAL A 143 1.01 5.52 -9.79
CA VAL A 143 1.90 6.20 -8.84
C VAL A 143 1.05 7.10 -7.95
N THR A 144 1.09 6.89 -6.62
CA THR A 144 0.38 7.74 -5.66
C THR A 144 1.33 8.68 -4.97
N ILE A 145 0.91 9.94 -4.76
CA ILE A 145 1.74 10.99 -4.17
C ILE A 145 0.99 11.67 -3.03
N THR A 146 1.57 11.64 -1.81
CA THR A 146 1.17 12.51 -0.69
C THR A 146 2.33 13.44 -0.37
N ILE A 147 2.19 14.72 -0.62
CA ILE A 147 3.23 15.72 -0.37
C ILE A 147 2.62 17.11 -0.20
N GLY A 148 3.30 17.98 0.53
CA GLY A 148 2.89 19.37 0.73
C GLY A 148 2.55 19.72 2.18
N GLY A 149 2.16 18.75 3.02
CA GLY A 149 1.89 18.99 4.42
C GLY A 149 3.09 19.57 5.17
N ASN A 150 4.29 19.09 4.90
CA ASN A 150 5.53 19.62 5.50
C ASN A 150 5.92 21.00 4.93
N ASP A 151 5.54 21.31 3.71
CA ASP A 151 5.75 22.66 3.12
C ASP A 151 4.88 23.70 3.84
N MET A 152 3.62 23.33 4.15
CA MET A 152 2.63 24.20 4.78
C MET A 152 2.69 24.18 6.33
N SER A 153 3.49 23.32 6.93
CA SER A 153 3.48 23.07 8.39
C SER A 153 3.78 24.31 9.24
N GLU A 154 4.52 25.28 8.72
CA GLU A 154 4.79 26.52 9.42
C GLU A 154 3.53 27.36 9.69
N LEU A 155 2.51 27.24 8.81
CA LEU A 155 1.24 27.97 8.96
C LEU A 155 0.50 27.58 10.24
N LEU A 156 0.64 26.35 10.73
CA LEU A 156 0.06 25.90 11.98
C LEU A 156 0.52 26.71 13.20
N THR A 157 1.70 27.32 13.12
CA THR A 157 2.30 28.09 14.23
C THR A 157 2.37 29.59 13.98
N THR A 158 2.31 30.04 12.73
CA THR A 158 2.53 31.42 12.32
C THR A 158 1.26 32.12 11.85
N ALA A 159 0.31 31.41 11.22
CA ALA A 159 -0.88 32.00 10.61
C ALA A 159 -1.74 32.81 11.59
N GLY A 160 -1.85 32.38 12.87
CA GLY A 160 -2.57 33.11 13.90
C GLY A 160 -1.95 34.46 14.30
N LYS A 161 -0.69 34.73 13.93
CA LYS A 161 0.07 35.94 14.22
C LYS A 161 0.23 36.86 13.01
N MET A 162 -0.19 36.43 11.83
CA MET A 162 -0.10 37.17 10.58
C MET A 162 -1.34 38.01 10.34
N THR A 163 -1.20 39.12 9.65
CA THR A 163 -2.34 39.80 9.03
C THR A 163 -2.91 38.91 7.91
N ASP A 164 -4.16 39.12 7.52
CA ASP A 164 -4.76 38.34 6.44
C ASP A 164 -4.01 38.55 5.11
N ALA A 165 -3.48 39.75 4.86
CA ALA A 165 -2.68 40.03 3.68
C ALA A 165 -1.32 39.29 3.69
N ASP A 166 -0.60 39.29 4.82
CA ASP A 166 0.68 38.57 4.96
C ASP A 166 0.47 37.08 4.86
N LEU A 167 -0.60 36.56 5.46
CA LEU A 167 -0.95 35.13 5.36
C LEU A 167 -1.25 34.75 3.92
N GLN A 168 -2.04 35.54 3.20
CA GLN A 168 -2.35 35.30 1.79
C GLN A 168 -1.09 35.31 0.92
N ALA A 169 -0.20 36.29 1.11
CA ALA A 169 1.05 36.36 0.38
C ALA A 169 1.94 35.13 0.64
N ARG A 170 2.04 34.70 1.92
CA ARG A 170 2.84 33.52 2.28
C ARG A 170 2.26 32.24 1.71
N VAL A 171 0.95 32.07 1.76
CA VAL A 171 0.26 30.91 1.16
C VAL A 171 0.51 30.84 -0.34
N GLN A 172 0.43 31.96 -1.05
CA GLN A 172 0.73 32.01 -2.50
C GLN A 172 2.18 31.64 -2.82
N GLU A 173 3.13 32.09 -2.01
CA GLU A 173 4.53 31.71 -2.17
C GLU A 173 4.73 30.19 -1.98
N LEU A 174 4.13 29.62 -0.93
CA LEU A 174 4.21 28.17 -0.65
C LEU A 174 3.54 27.35 -1.77
N PHE A 175 2.41 27.81 -2.30
CA PHE A 175 1.73 27.14 -3.41
C PHE A 175 2.58 27.16 -4.68
N LYS A 176 3.25 28.28 -4.94
CA LYS A 176 4.16 28.36 -6.10
C LYS A 176 5.32 27.37 -5.95
N LEU A 177 5.99 27.32 -4.81
CA LEU A 177 7.07 26.37 -4.55
C LEU A 177 6.59 24.91 -4.71
N TYR A 178 5.41 24.62 -4.20
CA TYR A 178 4.79 23.29 -4.33
C TYR A 178 4.52 22.95 -5.80
N THR A 179 3.85 23.82 -6.55
CA THR A 179 3.49 23.56 -7.95
C THR A 179 4.70 23.43 -8.86
N ASP A 180 5.75 24.25 -8.64
CA ASP A 180 6.99 24.13 -9.39
C ASP A 180 7.63 22.74 -9.16
N SER A 181 7.74 22.32 -7.90
CA SER A 181 8.39 21.04 -7.56
C SER A 181 7.54 19.81 -7.95
N VAL A 182 6.24 19.82 -7.64
CA VAL A 182 5.37 18.67 -7.97
C VAL A 182 5.11 18.59 -9.47
N GLY A 183 5.06 19.74 -10.16
CA GLY A 183 5.02 19.78 -11.62
C GLY A 183 6.24 19.09 -12.26
N ALA A 184 7.44 19.35 -11.74
CA ALA A 184 8.66 18.66 -12.19
C ALA A 184 8.58 17.14 -11.90
N VAL A 185 8.11 16.76 -10.71
CA VAL A 185 7.89 15.33 -10.35
C VAL A 185 6.96 14.63 -11.34
N ILE A 186 5.78 15.23 -11.64
CA ILE A 186 4.82 14.66 -12.59
C ILE A 186 5.44 14.51 -13.98
N THR A 187 6.18 15.53 -14.42
CA THR A 187 6.89 15.48 -15.71
C THR A 187 7.89 14.34 -15.75
N ASP A 188 8.73 14.22 -14.73
CA ASP A 188 9.75 13.16 -14.66
C ASP A 188 9.13 11.76 -14.57
N LEU A 189 8.03 11.60 -13.84
CA LEU A 189 7.29 10.33 -13.77
C LEU A 189 6.67 9.95 -15.11
N HIS A 190 6.05 10.90 -15.81
CA HIS A 190 5.48 10.66 -17.13
C HIS A 190 6.58 10.34 -18.18
N GLU A 191 7.74 10.98 -18.12
CA GLU A 191 8.86 10.63 -18.99
C GLU A 191 9.43 9.22 -18.70
N LEU A 192 9.39 8.77 -17.43
CA LEU A 192 9.79 7.40 -17.06
C LEU A 192 8.77 6.36 -17.52
N ASN A 193 7.48 6.65 -17.36
CA ASN A 193 6.39 5.74 -17.67
C ASN A 193 5.14 6.51 -18.12
N PRO A 194 4.99 6.72 -19.44
CA PRO A 194 3.85 7.47 -19.98
C PRO A 194 2.48 6.83 -19.74
N ASP A 195 2.45 5.53 -19.46
CA ASP A 195 1.23 4.76 -19.28
C ASP A 195 0.74 4.70 -17.82
N ALA A 196 1.54 5.19 -16.87
CA ALA A 196 1.17 5.17 -15.46
C ALA A 196 0.12 6.22 -15.11
N LEU A 197 -0.93 5.80 -14.38
CA LEU A 197 -1.84 6.73 -13.72
C LEU A 197 -1.13 7.42 -12.56
N ILE A 198 -1.01 8.75 -12.57
CA ILE A 198 -0.45 9.53 -11.46
C ILE A 198 -1.62 10.05 -10.60
N VAL A 199 -1.63 9.75 -9.30
CA VAL A 199 -2.67 10.20 -8.36
C VAL A 199 -2.04 11.04 -7.27
N VAL A 200 -2.32 12.35 -7.28
CA VAL A 200 -1.81 13.31 -6.30
C VAL A 200 -2.91 13.58 -5.26
N ALA A 201 -2.60 13.43 -3.97
CA ALA A 201 -3.53 13.81 -2.92
C ALA A 201 -3.46 15.31 -2.63
N ASP A 202 -4.61 15.91 -2.39
CA ASP A 202 -4.67 17.20 -1.70
C ASP A 202 -4.37 17.04 -0.19
N GLN A 203 -4.25 18.16 0.53
CA GLN A 203 -3.81 18.17 1.93
C GLN A 203 -4.95 18.63 2.84
N TYR A 204 -5.31 17.80 3.81
CA TYR A 204 -6.25 18.20 4.85
C TYR A 204 -5.60 19.17 5.87
N GLN A 205 -6.38 20.06 6.44
CA GLN A 205 -5.95 20.81 7.61
C GLN A 205 -6.26 19.98 8.87
N PRO A 206 -5.30 19.77 9.79
CA PRO A 206 -5.45 18.81 10.88
C PRO A 206 -6.04 19.41 12.18
N LEU A 207 -6.21 20.75 12.26
CA LEU A 207 -6.63 21.42 13.47
C LEU A 207 -8.16 21.36 13.63
N PRO A 208 -8.71 20.70 14.66
CA PRO A 208 -10.14 20.72 14.88
C PRO A 208 -10.60 22.08 15.41
N GLU A 209 -11.84 22.48 15.10
CA GLU A 209 -12.40 23.78 15.50
C GLU A 209 -12.27 24.04 17.01
N ILE A 210 -12.46 23.00 17.83
CA ILE A 210 -12.37 23.08 19.28
C ILE A 210 -11.00 23.50 19.81
N ALA A 211 -9.93 23.22 19.04
CA ALA A 211 -8.56 23.55 19.42
C ALA A 211 -8.25 25.03 19.23
N ASP A 212 -8.76 25.67 18.17
CA ASP A 212 -8.63 27.11 17.91
C ASP A 212 -9.71 27.58 16.93
N LYS A 213 -10.79 28.17 17.48
CA LYS A 213 -11.93 28.68 16.69
C LYS A 213 -11.58 29.81 15.72
N ALA A 214 -10.53 30.58 16.01
CA ALA A 214 -10.14 31.72 15.19
C ALA A 214 -9.23 31.27 14.02
N LEU A 215 -8.39 30.26 14.26
CA LEU A 215 -7.44 29.74 13.28
C LEU A 215 -8.11 28.70 12.33
N TYR A 216 -9.06 27.91 12.83
CA TYR A 216 -9.75 26.86 12.08
C TYR A 216 -10.28 27.34 10.71
N PRO A 217 -11.09 28.41 10.60
CA PRO A 217 -11.59 28.86 9.32
C PRO A 217 -10.50 29.40 8.38
N LYS A 218 -9.39 29.92 8.91
CA LYS A 218 -8.26 30.38 8.09
C LYS A 218 -7.52 29.20 7.44
N LEU A 219 -7.26 28.16 8.22
CA LEU A 219 -6.65 26.93 7.71
C LEU A 219 -7.56 26.19 6.73
N GLY A 220 -8.88 26.15 6.99
CA GLY A 220 -9.87 25.58 6.08
C GLY A 220 -9.84 26.25 4.71
N LYS A 221 -9.85 27.59 4.66
CA LYS A 221 -9.73 28.37 3.42
C LYS A 221 -8.40 28.10 2.71
N ALA A 222 -7.30 27.98 3.47
CA ALA A 222 -6.01 27.68 2.86
C ALA A 222 -5.99 26.26 2.26
N ALA A 223 -6.61 25.27 2.91
CA ALA A 223 -6.76 23.92 2.39
C ALA A 223 -7.61 23.88 1.11
N GLU A 224 -8.77 24.57 1.09
CA GLU A 224 -9.60 24.71 -0.11
C GLU A 224 -8.83 25.34 -1.28
N ALA A 225 -8.10 26.42 -1.00
CA ALA A 225 -7.28 27.08 -2.03
C ALA A 225 -6.18 26.15 -2.54
N PHE A 226 -5.58 25.34 -1.66
CA PHE A 226 -4.57 24.36 -2.02
C PHE A 226 -5.14 23.26 -2.92
N THR A 227 -6.33 22.71 -2.58
CA THR A 227 -7.06 21.76 -3.44
C THR A 227 -7.27 22.35 -4.84
N GLY A 228 -7.73 23.62 -4.92
CA GLY A 228 -7.93 24.30 -6.22
C GLY A 228 -6.64 24.43 -7.05
N VAL A 229 -5.49 24.65 -6.40
CA VAL A 229 -4.18 24.71 -7.08
C VAL A 229 -3.79 23.33 -7.63
N ILE A 230 -4.00 22.27 -6.86
CA ILE A 230 -3.72 20.89 -7.30
C ILE A 230 -4.63 20.51 -8.47
N ASP A 231 -5.92 20.85 -8.41
CA ASP A 231 -6.87 20.61 -9.50
C ASP A 231 -6.46 21.30 -10.78
N GLN A 232 -6.06 22.57 -10.70
CA GLN A 232 -5.57 23.31 -11.86
C GLN A 232 -4.31 22.70 -12.46
N MET A 233 -3.38 22.27 -11.60
CA MET A 233 -2.16 21.60 -12.03
C MET A 233 -2.49 20.26 -12.74
N ALA A 234 -3.34 19.41 -12.15
CA ALA A 234 -3.75 18.15 -12.74
C ALA A 234 -4.48 18.36 -14.08
N ALA A 235 -5.39 19.33 -14.15
CA ALA A 235 -6.07 19.69 -15.41
C ALA A 235 -5.08 20.17 -16.49
N GLY A 236 -4.04 20.93 -16.10
CA GLY A 236 -2.98 21.36 -17.00
C GLY A 236 -2.19 20.21 -17.60
N PHE A 237 -1.85 19.20 -16.81
CA PHE A 237 -1.18 17.98 -17.28
C PHE A 237 -2.11 17.11 -18.14
N ALA A 238 -3.38 16.94 -17.72
CA ALA A 238 -4.38 16.20 -18.51
C ALA A 238 -4.58 16.80 -19.90
N ALA A 239 -4.57 18.13 -20.03
CA ALA A 239 -4.63 18.83 -21.32
C ALA A 239 -3.42 18.54 -22.23
N GLN A 240 -2.30 18.08 -21.65
CA GLN A 240 -1.08 17.68 -22.37
C GLN A 240 -1.01 16.15 -22.62
N GLY A 241 -2.07 15.43 -22.25
CA GLY A 241 -2.14 13.97 -22.44
C GLY A 241 -1.51 13.14 -21.31
N VAL A 242 -1.13 13.76 -20.18
CA VAL A 242 -0.62 13.06 -19.01
C VAL A 242 -1.80 12.60 -18.13
N GLU A 243 -1.87 11.32 -17.78
CA GLU A 243 -2.96 10.82 -16.95
C GLU A 243 -2.71 11.13 -15.46
N VAL A 244 -3.22 12.29 -15.02
CA VAL A 244 -3.14 12.76 -13.64
C VAL A 244 -4.54 12.90 -13.06
N LYS A 245 -4.75 12.36 -11.85
CA LYS A 245 -5.98 12.51 -11.07
C LYS A 245 -5.68 13.08 -9.69
N VAL A 246 -6.64 13.76 -9.09
CA VAL A 246 -6.56 14.27 -7.72
C VAL A 246 -7.35 13.37 -6.78
N ALA A 247 -6.70 12.91 -5.72
CA ALA A 247 -7.36 12.24 -4.60
C ALA A 247 -7.76 13.30 -3.57
N HIS A 248 -9.05 13.66 -3.52
CA HIS A 248 -9.57 14.71 -2.64
C HIS A 248 -9.70 14.25 -1.19
N VAL A 249 -8.56 14.02 -0.56
CA VAL A 249 -8.45 13.56 0.85
C VAL A 249 -8.94 14.63 1.82
N ALA A 250 -8.64 15.91 1.55
CA ALA A 250 -8.99 17.02 2.43
C ALA A 250 -10.48 17.06 2.78
N LYS A 251 -11.33 16.76 1.81
CA LYS A 251 -12.80 16.76 1.98
C LYS A 251 -13.27 15.75 3.03
N GLU A 252 -12.66 14.58 3.11
CA GLU A 252 -13.06 13.53 4.07
C GLU A 252 -12.72 13.89 5.51
N PHE A 253 -11.75 14.79 5.71
CA PHE A 253 -11.35 15.22 7.06
C PHE A 253 -12.15 16.39 7.61
N VAL A 254 -12.92 17.11 6.79
CA VAL A 254 -13.70 18.29 7.24
C VAL A 254 -14.69 17.90 8.32
N GLY A 255 -14.55 18.51 9.51
CA GLY A 255 -15.35 18.21 10.71
C GLY A 255 -14.97 16.89 11.41
N GLY A 256 -14.04 16.15 10.87
CA GLY A 256 -13.50 14.89 11.40
C GLY A 256 -12.07 14.98 11.95
N GLU A 257 -11.44 16.16 11.91
CA GLU A 257 -10.02 16.34 12.23
C GLU A 257 -9.65 15.82 13.62
N GLY A 258 -10.54 16.06 14.61
CA GLY A 258 -10.31 15.61 16.00
C GLY A 258 -10.48 14.10 16.21
N THR A 259 -11.17 13.40 15.29
CA THR A 259 -11.43 11.95 15.39
C THR A 259 -10.59 11.14 14.44
N MET A 260 -10.12 11.73 13.33
CA MET A 260 -9.34 11.07 12.27
C MET A 260 -7.83 11.31 12.38
N THR A 261 -7.42 12.23 13.27
CA THR A 261 -6.00 12.51 13.51
C THR A 261 -5.63 12.27 14.96
N HIS A 262 -4.36 12.35 15.26
CA HIS A 262 -3.80 12.31 16.62
C HIS A 262 -3.76 13.69 17.29
N MET A 263 -4.37 14.72 16.69
CA MET A 263 -4.28 16.12 17.14
C MET A 263 -4.78 16.32 18.57
N ILE A 264 -5.94 15.78 18.91
CA ILE A 264 -6.54 15.96 20.24
C ILE A 264 -5.77 15.22 21.33
N LYS A 265 -5.37 13.97 21.03
CA LYS A 265 -4.79 13.09 22.05
C LYS A 265 -3.28 13.31 22.21
N ASP A 266 -2.58 13.41 21.08
CA ASP A 266 -1.12 13.34 21.04
C ASP A 266 -0.49 14.67 20.58
N HIS A 267 -1.30 15.70 20.28
CA HIS A 267 -0.90 16.97 19.66
C HIS A 267 -0.09 16.76 18.38
N ASP A 268 -0.48 15.76 17.62
CA ASP A 268 0.16 15.35 16.38
C ASP A 268 -0.85 15.37 15.23
N PHE A 269 -0.42 15.92 14.09
CA PHE A 269 -1.32 16.16 12.96
C PHE A 269 -1.51 14.92 12.05
N HIS A 270 -0.79 13.83 12.30
CA HIS A 270 -0.91 12.63 11.47
C HIS A 270 -2.25 11.92 11.65
N PRO A 271 -2.73 11.25 10.61
CA PRO A 271 -3.93 10.44 10.69
C PRO A 271 -3.77 9.28 11.68
N ASN A 272 -4.83 8.95 12.35
CA ASN A 272 -4.98 7.67 13.01
C ASN A 272 -5.55 6.63 12.04
N GLN A 273 -5.90 5.43 12.53
CA GLN A 273 -6.38 4.36 11.68
C GLN A 273 -7.68 4.69 10.92
N LEU A 274 -8.54 5.57 11.48
CA LEU A 274 -9.75 6.06 10.78
C LEU A 274 -9.38 7.02 9.65
N GLY A 275 -8.44 7.93 9.90
CA GLY A 275 -7.94 8.85 8.88
C GLY A 275 -7.24 8.12 7.73
N TYR A 276 -6.39 7.13 8.03
CA TYR A 276 -5.75 6.31 6.99
C TYR A 276 -6.75 5.46 6.21
N GLU A 277 -7.84 5.01 6.82
CA GLU A 277 -8.93 4.33 6.10
C GLU A 277 -9.64 5.29 5.16
N ALA A 278 -9.94 6.52 5.59
CA ALA A 278 -10.54 7.55 4.76
C ALA A 278 -9.65 7.90 3.55
N MET A 279 -8.34 8.06 3.77
CA MET A 279 -7.39 8.27 2.67
C MET A 279 -7.42 7.10 1.68
N ALA A 280 -7.33 5.86 2.17
CA ALA A 280 -7.35 4.67 1.32
C ALA A 280 -8.63 4.57 0.49
N LYS A 281 -9.79 4.93 1.07
CA LYS A 281 -11.06 5.01 0.37
C LYS A 281 -10.98 5.99 -0.81
N VAL A 282 -10.52 7.21 -0.57
CA VAL A 282 -10.43 8.24 -1.62
C VAL A 282 -9.48 7.81 -2.74
N PHE A 283 -8.30 7.30 -2.40
CA PHE A 283 -7.35 6.79 -3.41
C PHE A 283 -7.94 5.62 -4.21
N SER A 284 -8.59 4.66 -3.53
CA SER A 284 -9.21 3.52 -4.20
C SER A 284 -10.34 3.94 -5.14
N GLU A 285 -11.21 4.85 -4.70
CA GLU A 285 -12.27 5.41 -5.53
C GLU A 285 -11.71 6.20 -6.72
N THR A 286 -10.58 6.89 -6.55
CA THR A 286 -9.90 7.63 -7.63
C THR A 286 -9.29 6.69 -8.67
N ILE A 287 -8.70 5.58 -8.25
CA ILE A 287 -8.05 4.60 -9.13
C ILE A 287 -9.07 3.68 -9.80
N TRP A 288 -9.97 3.05 -8.99
CA TRP A 288 -10.88 1.99 -9.47
C TRP A 288 -12.36 2.36 -9.44
N GLY A 289 -12.72 3.56 -8.97
CA GLY A 289 -14.12 3.99 -8.86
C GLY A 289 -14.88 3.35 -7.69
N SER A 290 -14.21 2.60 -6.82
CA SER A 290 -14.85 1.88 -5.71
C SER A 290 -13.89 1.65 -4.54
N TYR A 291 -14.45 1.42 -3.35
CA TYR A 291 -13.74 0.99 -2.15
C TYR A 291 -14.55 -0.09 -1.43
N THR A 292 -13.87 -1.15 -0.99
CA THR A 292 -14.49 -2.21 -0.20
C THR A 292 -13.87 -2.26 1.19
N LYS A 293 -14.65 -1.99 2.23
CA LYS A 293 -14.19 -2.15 3.61
C LYS A 293 -14.05 -3.63 3.93
N LEU A 294 -12.80 -4.08 4.09
CA LEU A 294 -12.49 -5.46 4.42
C LEU A 294 -12.68 -5.74 5.92
N ALA A 295 -13.17 -6.93 6.23
CA ALA A 295 -13.30 -7.38 7.61
C ALA A 295 -11.95 -7.74 8.21
N VAL A 296 -11.72 -7.35 9.47
CA VAL A 296 -10.60 -7.83 10.28
C VAL A 296 -11.04 -9.07 11.06
N HIS A 297 -10.35 -10.19 10.87
CA HIS A 297 -10.65 -11.44 11.57
C HIS A 297 -9.79 -11.54 12.84
N GLU A 298 -10.42 -11.72 13.98
CA GLU A 298 -9.71 -11.81 15.26
C GLU A 298 -8.94 -13.13 15.42
N ALA A 299 -7.95 -13.13 16.31
CA ALA A 299 -7.23 -14.35 16.68
C ALA A 299 -8.20 -15.38 17.29
N GLY A 300 -8.09 -16.63 16.83
CA GLY A 300 -9.01 -17.71 17.26
C GLY A 300 -10.28 -17.83 16.40
N THR A 301 -10.58 -16.85 15.53
CA THR A 301 -11.67 -16.98 14.54
C THR A 301 -11.11 -17.51 13.20
N PRO A 302 -11.96 -18.09 12.34
CA PRO A 302 -11.56 -18.44 10.98
C PRO A 302 -11.05 -17.22 10.23
N MET A 303 -10.02 -17.39 9.41
CA MET A 303 -9.51 -16.31 8.55
C MET A 303 -10.44 -16.06 7.37
N GLY A 304 -10.35 -14.85 6.77
CA GLY A 304 -10.99 -14.51 5.51
C GLY A 304 -10.27 -15.17 4.33
N ILE A 305 -11.02 -15.46 3.28
CA ILE A 305 -10.45 -15.85 1.98
C ILE A 305 -11.16 -15.04 0.89
N TYR A 306 -10.39 -14.46 0.01
CA TYR A 306 -10.87 -13.88 -1.23
C TYR A 306 -10.26 -14.64 -2.40
N VAL A 307 -11.07 -14.96 -3.39
CA VAL A 307 -10.65 -15.64 -4.62
C VAL A 307 -11.10 -14.81 -5.81
N GLY A 308 -10.18 -14.34 -6.62
CA GLY A 308 -10.50 -13.47 -7.75
C GLY A 308 -11.34 -12.25 -7.34
N GLY A 309 -10.97 -11.61 -6.22
CA GLY A 309 -11.63 -10.42 -5.68
C GLY A 309 -12.97 -10.66 -4.96
N LYS A 310 -13.43 -11.91 -4.85
CA LYS A 310 -14.70 -12.25 -4.19
C LYS A 310 -14.46 -13.02 -2.89
N GLU A 311 -15.16 -12.64 -1.83
CA GLU A 311 -15.10 -13.37 -0.57
C GLU A 311 -15.64 -14.80 -0.75
N LEU A 312 -14.83 -15.77 -0.34
CA LEU A 312 -15.21 -17.18 -0.38
C LEU A 312 -16.09 -17.53 0.82
N ASN A 313 -17.39 -17.54 0.59
CA ASN A 313 -18.34 -17.94 1.61
C ASN A 313 -18.55 -19.46 1.59
N THR A 314 -17.83 -20.19 2.44
CA THR A 314 -17.86 -21.65 2.52
C THR A 314 -18.06 -22.12 3.96
N PRO A 315 -18.78 -23.24 4.19
CA PRO A 315 -18.84 -23.89 5.50
C PRO A 315 -17.51 -24.56 5.90
N TYR A 316 -16.60 -24.78 4.93
CA TYR A 316 -15.32 -25.45 5.13
C TYR A 316 -14.23 -24.42 5.43
N LYS A 317 -14.27 -23.85 6.64
CA LYS A 317 -13.39 -22.75 7.02
C LYS A 317 -11.92 -23.15 6.97
N PRO A 318 -11.02 -22.20 6.65
CA PRO A 318 -9.59 -22.42 6.72
C PRO A 318 -9.14 -22.86 8.10
N VAL A 319 -8.10 -23.68 8.14
CA VAL A 319 -7.51 -24.14 9.41
C VAL A 319 -6.03 -23.83 9.43
N ILE A 320 -5.53 -23.44 10.59
CA ILE A 320 -4.08 -23.27 10.83
C ILE A 320 -3.55 -24.57 11.42
N ARG A 321 -2.55 -25.16 10.80
CA ARG A 321 -1.87 -26.37 11.28
C ARG A 321 -0.38 -26.23 11.07
N GLN A 322 0.42 -26.44 12.13
CA GLN A 322 1.88 -26.28 12.08
C GLN A 322 2.31 -24.90 11.55
N ASN A 323 1.62 -23.84 11.97
CA ASN A 323 1.81 -22.46 11.50
C ASN A 323 1.60 -22.22 9.99
N LEU A 324 0.98 -23.16 9.29
CA LEU A 324 0.60 -23.03 7.88
C LEU A 324 -0.92 -22.96 7.74
N ASN A 325 -1.35 -22.19 6.76
CA ASN A 325 -2.75 -22.02 6.41
C ASN A 325 -3.18 -23.09 5.42
N PHE A 326 -4.24 -23.82 5.78
CA PHE A 326 -4.85 -24.84 4.94
C PHE A 326 -6.27 -24.47 4.56
N VAL A 327 -6.63 -24.73 3.32
CA VAL A 327 -7.97 -24.45 2.76
C VAL A 327 -8.56 -25.72 2.12
N ALA A 328 -9.88 -25.81 2.12
CA ALA A 328 -10.60 -26.86 1.39
C ALA A 328 -10.40 -26.63 -0.11
N ILE A 329 -9.69 -27.54 -0.76
CA ILE A 329 -9.25 -27.32 -2.14
C ILE A 329 -10.41 -27.21 -3.13
N LYS A 330 -11.48 -28.00 -2.93
CA LYS A 330 -12.64 -28.01 -3.83
C LYS A 330 -13.26 -26.62 -3.98
N ASP A 331 -13.40 -25.89 -2.87
CA ASP A 331 -14.03 -24.57 -2.88
C ASP A 331 -13.19 -23.54 -3.65
N ILE A 332 -11.85 -23.64 -3.54
CA ILE A 332 -10.94 -22.78 -4.30
C ILE A 332 -11.00 -23.14 -5.79
N VAL A 333 -10.94 -24.43 -6.11
CA VAL A 333 -10.99 -24.94 -7.48
C VAL A 333 -12.27 -24.49 -8.18
N ASP A 334 -13.42 -24.56 -7.49
CA ASP A 334 -14.70 -24.12 -8.02
C ASP A 334 -14.73 -22.59 -8.22
N ALA A 335 -14.14 -21.84 -7.26
CA ALA A 335 -14.11 -20.37 -7.32
C ALA A 335 -13.25 -19.83 -8.46
N ILE A 336 -12.17 -20.52 -8.84
CA ILE A 336 -11.33 -20.14 -10.00
C ILE A 336 -11.82 -20.74 -11.33
N GLY A 337 -12.94 -21.49 -11.34
CA GLY A 337 -13.44 -22.14 -12.55
C GLY A 337 -12.63 -23.35 -13.02
N ALA A 338 -11.78 -23.91 -12.16
CA ALA A 338 -11.03 -25.11 -12.47
C ALA A 338 -11.91 -26.37 -12.34
N THR A 339 -11.43 -27.50 -12.88
CA THR A 339 -12.08 -28.82 -12.72
C THR A 339 -11.28 -29.68 -11.77
N SER A 340 -11.97 -30.54 -11.01
CA SER A 340 -11.28 -31.50 -10.15
C SER A 340 -11.93 -32.88 -10.20
N THR A 341 -11.11 -33.94 -10.09
CA THR A 341 -11.51 -35.31 -9.96
C THR A 341 -10.80 -35.95 -8.78
N TRP A 342 -11.48 -36.88 -8.11
CA TRP A 342 -10.93 -37.64 -6.98
C TRP A 342 -10.70 -39.09 -7.35
N ASP A 343 -9.53 -39.63 -7.05
CA ASP A 343 -9.21 -41.04 -7.17
C ASP A 343 -9.09 -41.69 -5.78
N ASN A 344 -10.04 -42.56 -5.45
CA ASN A 344 -10.07 -43.27 -4.18
C ASN A 344 -8.90 -44.26 -4.01
N LYS A 345 -8.37 -44.82 -5.11
CA LYS A 345 -7.31 -45.86 -5.02
C LYS A 345 -5.98 -45.24 -4.62
N THR A 346 -5.70 -44.06 -5.11
CA THR A 346 -4.45 -43.31 -4.83
C THR A 346 -4.61 -42.27 -3.75
N SER A 347 -5.84 -42.04 -3.28
CA SER A 347 -6.19 -40.93 -2.37
C SER A 347 -5.67 -39.59 -2.91
N SER A 348 -5.93 -39.32 -4.18
CA SER A 348 -5.43 -38.15 -4.86
C SER A 348 -6.53 -37.33 -5.50
N ALA A 349 -6.39 -35.98 -5.41
CA ALA A 349 -7.16 -35.03 -6.19
C ALA A 349 -6.36 -34.64 -7.45
N THR A 350 -6.98 -34.74 -8.62
CA THR A 350 -6.44 -34.18 -9.86
C THR A 350 -7.22 -32.92 -10.20
N ILE A 351 -6.50 -31.80 -10.40
CA ILE A 351 -7.06 -30.49 -10.74
C ILE A 351 -6.53 -30.10 -12.11
N THR A 352 -7.42 -29.54 -12.94
CA THR A 352 -7.05 -29.00 -14.25
C THR A 352 -7.54 -27.56 -14.35
N HIS A 353 -6.63 -26.66 -14.66
CA HIS A 353 -6.88 -25.23 -14.81
C HIS A 353 -5.97 -24.66 -15.91
N GLU A 354 -6.53 -23.93 -16.87
CA GLU A 354 -5.81 -23.26 -17.96
C GLU A 354 -4.76 -24.14 -18.69
N GLY A 355 -5.08 -25.43 -18.85
CA GLY A 355 -4.18 -26.40 -19.50
C GLY A 355 -3.16 -27.08 -18.60
N HIS A 356 -3.03 -26.64 -17.34
CA HIS A 356 -2.18 -27.25 -16.33
C HIS A 356 -2.90 -28.34 -15.54
N LYS A 357 -2.15 -29.38 -15.19
CA LYS A 357 -2.65 -30.51 -14.41
C LYS A 357 -1.88 -30.66 -13.11
N VAL A 358 -2.56 -30.53 -11.98
CA VAL A 358 -1.98 -30.69 -10.64
C VAL A 358 -2.57 -31.93 -9.98
N VAL A 359 -1.72 -32.81 -9.47
CA VAL A 359 -2.15 -33.97 -8.68
C VAL A 359 -1.65 -33.82 -7.25
N ILE A 360 -2.58 -33.83 -6.31
CA ILE A 360 -2.32 -33.70 -4.87
C ILE A 360 -2.71 -35.01 -4.18
N THR A 361 -1.74 -35.69 -3.59
CA THR A 361 -1.96 -36.95 -2.87
C THR A 361 -1.98 -36.69 -1.36
N ILE A 362 -2.98 -37.26 -0.67
CA ILE A 362 -3.08 -37.14 0.78
C ILE A 362 -1.83 -37.75 1.44
N GLY A 363 -1.24 -36.98 2.39
CA GLY A 363 -0.04 -37.40 3.13
C GLY A 363 1.27 -37.17 2.39
N SER A 364 1.27 -36.79 1.10
CA SER A 364 2.46 -36.47 0.33
C SER A 364 2.96 -35.05 0.63
N LYS A 365 4.28 -34.88 0.75
CA LYS A 365 4.96 -33.57 0.78
C LYS A 365 5.42 -33.12 -0.61
N THR A 366 4.90 -33.73 -1.67
CA THR A 366 5.07 -33.30 -3.05
C THR A 366 3.72 -33.26 -3.75
N VAL A 367 3.55 -32.33 -4.67
CA VAL A 367 2.47 -32.30 -5.65
C VAL A 367 3.06 -32.56 -7.03
N LYS A 368 2.28 -33.14 -7.93
CA LYS A 368 2.71 -33.28 -9.32
C LYS A 368 2.11 -32.17 -10.15
N VAL A 369 2.95 -31.32 -10.75
CA VAL A 369 2.57 -30.26 -11.67
C VAL A 369 3.01 -30.68 -13.08
N ASP A 370 2.05 -30.92 -13.94
CA ASP A 370 2.29 -31.40 -15.32
C ASP A 370 3.22 -32.63 -15.38
N GLY A 371 3.04 -33.53 -14.39
CA GLY A 371 3.81 -34.77 -14.25
C GLY A 371 5.15 -34.65 -13.52
N LYS A 372 5.60 -33.43 -13.16
CA LYS A 372 6.83 -33.20 -12.40
C LYS A 372 6.53 -33.09 -10.89
N ASP A 373 7.37 -33.68 -10.07
CA ASP A 373 7.25 -33.57 -8.60
C ASP A 373 7.75 -32.21 -8.12
N VAL A 374 6.89 -31.48 -7.39
CA VAL A 374 7.17 -30.18 -6.77
C VAL A 374 7.00 -30.33 -5.26
N PRO A 375 8.04 -30.05 -4.45
CA PRO A 375 7.95 -30.14 -3.01
C PRO A 375 7.02 -29.07 -2.45
N ILE A 376 6.29 -29.40 -1.37
CA ILE A 376 5.43 -28.50 -0.62
C ILE A 376 5.77 -28.55 0.87
N ASP A 377 5.54 -27.46 1.58
CA ASP A 377 5.95 -27.31 3.00
C ASP A 377 5.23 -28.29 3.93
N ALA A 378 3.99 -28.66 3.61
CA ALA A 378 3.23 -29.62 4.40
C ALA A 378 2.28 -30.44 3.54
N ALA A 379 2.03 -31.68 3.98
CA ALA A 379 1.17 -32.63 3.29
C ALA A 379 -0.31 -32.20 3.35
N ALA A 380 -1.02 -32.43 2.25
CA ALA A 380 -2.48 -32.38 2.23
C ALA A 380 -3.09 -33.45 3.15
N PHE A 381 -4.23 -33.15 3.74
CA PHE A 381 -4.92 -34.06 4.63
C PHE A 381 -6.45 -34.00 4.45
N LEU A 382 -7.14 -35.05 4.90
CA LEU A 382 -8.59 -35.03 4.99
C LEU A 382 -9.02 -34.40 6.31
N ASN A 383 -9.81 -33.33 6.23
CA ASN A 383 -10.42 -32.68 7.39
C ASN A 383 -11.92 -33.01 7.43
N LYS A 384 -12.39 -33.51 8.56
CA LYS A 384 -13.80 -33.82 8.76
C LYS A 384 -14.56 -32.54 9.14
N ALA A 385 -15.50 -32.14 8.30
CA ALA A 385 -16.39 -31.02 8.55
C ALA A 385 -17.84 -31.52 8.53
N GLY A 386 -18.40 -31.68 9.70
CA GLY A 386 -19.74 -32.28 9.87
C GLY A 386 -19.76 -33.77 9.43
N LYS A 387 -20.60 -34.09 8.45
CA LYS A 387 -20.74 -35.46 7.90
C LYS A 387 -19.77 -35.76 6.76
N GLU A 388 -19.08 -34.77 6.22
CA GLU A 388 -18.21 -34.87 5.06
C GLU A 388 -16.73 -34.73 5.42
N SER A 389 -15.88 -35.35 4.62
CA SER A 389 -14.43 -35.15 4.66
C SER A 389 -14.00 -34.36 3.42
N LYS A 390 -13.24 -33.28 3.62
CA LYS A 390 -12.73 -32.45 2.55
C LYS A 390 -11.20 -32.50 2.53
N THR A 391 -10.62 -32.45 1.34
CA THR A 391 -9.19 -32.38 1.16
C THR A 391 -8.73 -30.94 1.48
N TYR A 392 -7.91 -30.82 2.50
CA TYR A 392 -7.27 -29.56 2.88
C TYR A 392 -5.82 -29.55 2.41
N VAL A 393 -5.42 -28.47 1.78
CA VAL A 393 -4.08 -28.26 1.23
C VAL A 393 -3.46 -26.99 1.79
N PRO A 394 -2.12 -26.92 1.92
CA PRO A 394 -1.46 -25.67 2.22
C PRO A 394 -1.77 -24.63 1.14
N VAL A 395 -2.11 -23.41 1.53
CA VAL A 395 -2.47 -22.36 0.58
C VAL A 395 -1.31 -22.10 -0.41
N ALA A 396 -0.07 -22.13 0.06
CA ALA A 396 1.12 -21.99 -0.78
C ALA A 396 1.25 -23.05 -1.89
N ALA A 397 0.71 -24.28 -1.67
CA ALA A 397 0.72 -25.32 -2.71
C ALA A 397 -0.15 -24.95 -3.93
N LEU A 398 -1.15 -24.08 -3.76
CA LEU A 398 -1.99 -23.59 -4.85
C LEU A 398 -1.20 -22.64 -5.76
N ALA A 399 -0.37 -21.76 -5.17
CA ALA A 399 0.51 -20.90 -5.93
C ALA A 399 1.50 -21.72 -6.76
N GLN A 400 2.16 -22.70 -6.12
CA GLN A 400 3.16 -23.53 -6.78
C GLN A 400 2.57 -24.47 -7.85
N GLY A 401 1.35 -24.96 -7.62
CA GLY A 401 0.75 -25.98 -8.48
C GLY A 401 -0.13 -25.43 -9.60
N LEU A 402 -0.87 -24.36 -9.34
CA LEU A 402 -1.86 -23.81 -10.26
C LEU A 402 -1.47 -22.43 -10.83
N GLY A 403 -0.26 -21.94 -10.52
CA GLY A 403 0.22 -20.63 -10.97
C GLY A 403 -0.57 -19.46 -10.36
N LEU A 404 -1.28 -19.67 -9.23
CA LEU A 404 -2.06 -18.61 -8.57
C LEU A 404 -1.15 -17.70 -7.75
N ASP A 405 -1.47 -16.40 -7.71
CA ASP A 405 -0.91 -15.49 -6.72
C ASP A 405 -1.64 -15.68 -5.39
N VAL A 406 -0.88 -15.92 -4.32
CA VAL A 406 -1.42 -16.15 -2.98
C VAL A 406 -0.75 -15.22 -1.99
N GLN A 407 -1.49 -14.23 -1.51
CA GLN A 407 -0.99 -13.26 -0.55
C GLN A 407 -1.79 -13.33 0.76
N TYR A 408 -1.07 -13.33 1.88
CA TYR A 408 -1.66 -13.27 3.22
C TYR A 408 -1.47 -11.90 3.84
N VAL A 409 -2.58 -11.21 4.10
CA VAL A 409 -2.60 -9.92 4.79
C VAL A 409 -2.77 -10.17 6.29
N ASN A 410 -1.68 -10.06 7.02
CA ASN A 410 -1.64 -10.38 8.44
C ASN A 410 -2.60 -9.50 9.28
N LYS A 411 -2.70 -8.22 8.97
CA LYS A 411 -3.58 -7.27 9.69
C LYS A 411 -5.05 -7.66 9.61
N LEU A 412 -5.49 -8.14 8.46
CA LEU A 412 -6.85 -8.60 8.22
C LEU A 412 -7.05 -10.08 8.60
N ARG A 413 -5.96 -10.84 8.76
CA ARG A 413 -5.96 -12.30 8.82
C ARG A 413 -6.74 -12.91 7.64
N THR A 414 -6.43 -12.44 6.46
CA THR A 414 -7.12 -12.79 5.21
C THR A 414 -6.13 -13.24 4.16
N VAL A 415 -6.50 -14.28 3.41
CA VAL A 415 -5.76 -14.78 2.25
C VAL A 415 -6.45 -14.27 0.99
N PHE A 416 -5.69 -13.72 0.07
CA PHE A 416 -6.11 -13.38 -1.28
C PHE A 416 -5.49 -14.39 -2.25
N ILE A 417 -6.31 -14.94 -3.13
CA ILE A 417 -5.94 -15.94 -4.14
C ILE A 417 -6.39 -15.41 -5.49
N ASN A 418 -5.43 -15.06 -6.34
CA ASN A 418 -5.68 -14.45 -7.64
C ASN A 418 -5.10 -15.30 -8.78
N PRO A 419 -5.89 -15.59 -9.82
CA PRO A 419 -5.43 -16.31 -11.01
C PRO A 419 -4.50 -15.48 -11.89
#